data_f6e1e799f992bd1af6157c8e576dec63
#
_entry.id   f6e1e799f992bd1af6157c8e576dec63
#
_cell.length_a   1.000
_cell.length_b   1.000
_cell.length_c   1.000
_cell.angle_alpha   90.00
_cell.angle_beta   90.00
_cell.angle_gamma   90.00
#
_symmetry.space_group_name_H-M   'P 1'
#
loop_
_entity.id
_entity.type
_entity.pdbx_description
1 polymer ?
#
loop_
_entity_poly.entity_id
_entity_poly.type
_entity_poly.pdbx_seq_one_letter_code
_entity_poly.pdbx_strand_id
1 'polypeptide(L)'
;MGESLTEQKAAPCVVCLGFFDGVHLAHQALLRAARQEGERLHLPVCVHTFDHAPGDKDFELTTLPQREALLKHYGADSVSVSIFDEEMRHMRGDDFFKDVILSRLNARHVVCGDDHRFGYKGAWGVKELQALCDEAGVGLTVVPQVSLPDGQRVSSTAIRKAILEGNTELAERMLGRKL
;
A
#
# COMPACT_ATOMS: atom_id res chain seq x y z
N MET A 1 25.35 32.61 -2.88
CA MET A 1 24.02 32.62 -2.24
C MET A 1 23.29 31.36 -2.66
N GLY A 2 23.29 30.36 -1.78
CA GLY A 2 22.54 29.15 -2.03
C GLY A 2 21.09 29.38 -1.61
N GLU A 3 20.19 29.40 -2.56
CA GLU A 3 18.77 29.21 -2.26
C GLU A 3 18.62 27.81 -1.72
N SER A 4 18.37 27.70 -0.42
CA SER A 4 17.89 26.49 0.20
C SER A 4 16.56 26.16 -0.47
N LEU A 5 16.57 25.16 -1.34
CA LEU A 5 15.34 24.50 -1.75
C LEU A 5 14.76 23.87 -0.47
N THR A 6 13.91 24.60 0.23
CA THR A 6 13.04 24.03 1.24
C THR A 6 12.22 22.99 0.51
N GLU A 7 12.53 21.71 0.73
CA GLU A 7 11.66 20.62 0.29
C GLU A 7 10.26 20.93 0.84
N GLN A 8 9.37 21.29 -0.08
CA GLN A 8 8.01 21.64 0.28
C GLN A 8 7.35 20.38 0.80
N LYS A 9 7.04 20.33 2.10
CA LYS A 9 6.34 19.21 2.72
C LYS A 9 5.03 18.98 1.99
N ALA A 10 4.72 17.73 1.67
CA ALA A 10 3.45 17.36 1.03
C ALA A 10 2.27 17.84 1.87
N ALA A 11 1.14 18.11 1.22
CA ALA A 11 -0.11 18.42 1.91
C ALA A 11 -0.53 17.25 2.81
N PRO A 12 -1.19 17.49 3.95
CA PRO A 12 -1.70 16.43 4.81
C PRO A 12 -2.59 15.46 4.02
N CYS A 13 -2.46 14.17 4.30
CA CYS A 13 -3.21 13.15 3.58
C CYS A 13 -3.47 11.91 4.44
N VAL A 14 -4.37 11.07 3.95
CA VAL A 14 -4.51 9.68 4.37
C VAL A 14 -3.56 8.84 3.51
N VAL A 15 -2.66 8.09 4.14
CA VAL A 15 -1.71 7.22 3.44
C VAL A 15 -2.18 5.78 3.49
N CYS A 16 -2.34 5.16 2.34
CA CYS A 16 -2.63 3.75 2.19
C CYS A 16 -1.35 3.00 1.83
N LEU A 17 -0.96 2.03 2.67
CA LEU A 17 0.31 1.31 2.54
C LEU A 17 0.14 -0.06 1.91
N GLY A 18 1.00 -0.41 0.98
CA GLY A 18 1.08 -1.73 0.38
C GLY A 18 1.95 -1.74 -0.87
N PHE A 19 2.15 -2.92 -1.43
CA PHE A 19 2.77 -3.03 -2.75
C PHE A 19 1.71 -2.98 -3.86
N PHE A 20 0.52 -3.47 -3.59
CA PHE A 20 -0.66 -3.38 -4.47
C PHE A 20 -0.51 -4.11 -5.82
N ASP A 21 0.28 -5.17 -5.88
CA ASP A 21 0.41 -5.92 -7.13
C ASP A 21 -0.92 -6.55 -7.57
N GLY A 22 -1.35 -6.19 -8.76
CA GLY A 22 -2.63 -6.61 -9.33
C GLY A 22 -3.83 -5.76 -8.93
N VAL A 23 -3.73 -4.93 -7.89
CA VAL A 23 -4.83 -4.10 -7.36
C VAL A 23 -6.12 -4.92 -7.25
N HIS A 24 -6.04 -6.06 -6.57
CA HIS A 24 -7.12 -7.03 -6.40
C HIS A 24 -8.17 -6.58 -5.37
N LEU A 25 -9.19 -7.40 -5.15
CA LEU A 25 -10.31 -7.06 -4.26
C LEU A 25 -9.87 -6.67 -2.84
N ALA A 26 -8.84 -7.30 -2.29
CA ALA A 26 -8.32 -6.93 -0.97
C ALA A 26 -7.67 -5.54 -0.98
N HIS A 27 -6.93 -5.19 -2.03
CA HIS A 27 -6.39 -3.84 -2.23
C HIS A 27 -7.50 -2.79 -2.43
N GLN A 28 -8.52 -3.14 -3.18
CA GLN A 28 -9.70 -2.27 -3.37
C GLN A 28 -10.41 -2.00 -2.04
N ALA A 29 -10.47 -2.98 -1.14
CA ALA A 29 -11.01 -2.79 0.21
C ALA A 29 -10.16 -1.79 1.04
N LEU A 30 -8.83 -1.84 0.91
CA LEU A 30 -7.95 -0.85 1.53
C LEU A 30 -8.22 0.57 1.00
N LEU A 31 -8.39 0.70 -0.31
CA LEU A 31 -8.69 1.99 -0.95
C LEU A 31 -10.05 2.55 -0.52
N ARG A 32 -11.07 1.68 -0.39
CA ARG A 32 -12.37 2.10 0.14
C ARG A 32 -12.27 2.62 1.58
N ALA A 33 -11.54 1.91 2.44
CA ALA A 33 -11.31 2.34 3.81
C ALA A 33 -10.55 3.67 3.86
N ALA A 34 -9.53 3.84 3.01
CA ALA A 34 -8.79 5.09 2.91
C ALA A 34 -9.68 6.26 2.42
N ARG A 35 -10.56 6.02 1.45
CA ARG A 35 -11.54 7.02 0.99
C ARG A 35 -12.50 7.44 2.10
N GLN A 36 -13.01 6.47 2.87
CA GLN A 36 -13.89 6.77 4.00
C GLN A 36 -13.19 7.65 5.04
N GLU A 37 -11.94 7.34 5.39
CA GLU A 37 -11.17 8.18 6.31
C GLU A 37 -10.83 9.55 5.71
N GLY A 38 -10.52 9.61 4.43
CA GLY A 38 -10.29 10.87 3.72
C GLY A 38 -11.52 11.78 3.72
N GLU A 39 -12.69 11.22 3.50
CA GLU A 39 -13.96 11.96 3.59
C GLU A 39 -14.23 12.44 5.01
N ARG A 40 -14.04 11.59 6.00
CA ARG A 40 -14.21 11.93 7.42
C ARG A 40 -13.28 13.06 7.87
N LEU A 41 -12.05 13.06 7.40
CA LEU A 41 -11.00 14.01 7.79
C LEU A 41 -10.88 15.21 6.85
N HIS A 42 -11.59 15.20 5.73
CA HIS A 42 -11.44 16.16 4.63
C HIS A 42 -10.01 16.21 4.08
N LEU A 43 -9.43 15.04 3.85
CA LEU A 43 -8.06 14.87 3.36
C LEU A 43 -8.05 14.03 2.08
N PRO A 44 -7.10 14.30 1.17
CA PRO A 44 -6.88 13.43 0.02
C PRO A 44 -6.26 12.10 0.44
N VAL A 45 -6.41 11.09 -0.43
CA VAL A 45 -5.82 9.76 -0.28
C VAL A 45 -4.56 9.66 -1.12
N CYS A 46 -3.44 9.38 -0.48
CA CYS A 46 -2.16 9.06 -1.12
C CYS A 46 -1.86 7.58 -0.91
N VAL A 47 -1.65 6.84 -1.97
CA VAL A 47 -1.14 5.46 -1.89
C VAL A 47 0.37 5.49 -1.96
N HIS A 48 1.03 4.80 -1.02
CA HIS A 48 2.46 4.53 -1.10
C HIS A 48 2.69 3.11 -1.62
N THR A 49 3.55 2.99 -2.61
CA THR A 49 4.01 1.71 -3.17
C THR A 49 5.50 1.76 -3.53
N PHE A 50 6.03 0.64 -3.99
CA PHE A 50 7.41 0.53 -4.47
C PHE A 50 7.43 0.31 -5.99
N ASP A 51 8.55 0.65 -6.62
CA ASP A 51 8.77 0.47 -8.07
C ASP A 51 8.77 -1.00 -8.46
N HIS A 52 9.26 -1.89 -7.60
CA HIS A 52 9.20 -3.34 -7.79
C HIS A 52 8.96 -4.07 -6.46
N ALA A 53 8.54 -5.33 -6.54
CA ALA A 53 8.17 -6.13 -5.37
C ALA A 53 9.35 -6.36 -4.43
N PRO A 54 9.17 -6.14 -3.12
CA PRO A 54 10.12 -6.66 -2.14
C PRO A 54 10.13 -8.19 -2.16
N GLY A 55 11.32 -8.77 -2.31
CA GLY A 55 11.53 -10.22 -2.33
C GLY A 55 11.33 -10.87 -3.70
N ASP A 56 11.59 -12.17 -3.75
CA ASP A 56 11.50 -12.96 -4.98
C ASP A 56 10.02 -13.29 -5.28
N LYS A 57 9.59 -12.94 -6.47
CA LYS A 57 8.27 -13.27 -7.02
C LYS A 57 8.46 -13.91 -8.40
N ASP A 58 7.60 -14.85 -8.74
CA ASP A 58 7.62 -15.48 -10.06
C ASP A 58 7.42 -14.44 -11.16
N PHE A 59 6.46 -13.54 -10.97
CA PHE A 59 6.19 -12.41 -11.86
C PHE A 59 5.28 -11.39 -11.16
N GLU A 60 5.30 -10.17 -11.62
CA GLU A 60 4.37 -9.14 -11.19
C GLU A 60 3.07 -9.19 -12.01
N LEU A 61 1.94 -9.03 -11.34
CA LEU A 61 0.60 -9.04 -11.98
C LEU A 61 0.36 -7.76 -12.79
N THR A 62 0.96 -6.66 -12.36
CA THR A 62 0.83 -5.35 -12.99
C THR A 62 2.19 -4.68 -13.13
N THR A 63 2.43 -4.01 -14.25
CA THR A 63 3.53 -3.06 -14.38
C THR A 63 3.28 -1.86 -13.48
N LEU A 64 4.30 -1.08 -13.18
CA LEU A 64 4.14 0.14 -12.36
C LEU A 64 3.12 1.12 -12.97
N PRO A 65 3.18 1.47 -14.28
CA PRO A 65 2.17 2.34 -14.88
C PRO A 65 0.74 1.80 -14.79
N GLN A 66 0.55 0.49 -15.00
CA GLN A 66 -0.76 -0.16 -14.86
C GLN A 66 -1.26 -0.07 -13.42
N ARG A 67 -0.39 -0.35 -12.46
CA ARG A 67 -0.70 -0.29 -11.04
C ARG A 67 -1.10 1.11 -10.60
N GLU A 68 -0.36 2.13 -11.02
CA GLU A 68 -0.70 3.53 -10.75
C GLU A 68 -2.06 3.92 -11.31
N ALA A 69 -2.34 3.55 -12.55
CA ALA A 69 -3.63 3.83 -13.18
C ALA A 69 -4.79 3.15 -12.45
N LEU A 70 -4.63 1.89 -12.06
CA LEU A 70 -5.64 1.13 -11.31
C LEU A 70 -5.86 1.70 -9.91
N LEU A 71 -4.80 2.08 -9.22
CA LEU A 71 -4.91 2.70 -7.89
C LEU A 71 -5.72 3.99 -7.94
N LYS A 72 -5.47 4.83 -8.94
CA LYS A 72 -6.25 6.06 -9.15
C LYS A 72 -7.70 5.76 -9.54
N HIS A 73 -7.92 4.77 -10.39
CA HIS A 73 -9.27 4.32 -10.76
C HIS A 73 -10.09 3.88 -9.54
N TYR A 74 -9.46 3.18 -8.59
CA TYR A 74 -10.13 2.67 -7.39
C TYR A 74 -10.12 3.65 -6.21
N GLY A 75 -9.66 4.88 -6.37
CA GLY A 75 -9.89 5.94 -5.40
C GLY A 75 -8.69 6.68 -4.83
N ALA A 76 -7.47 6.39 -5.27
CA ALA A 76 -6.31 7.17 -4.89
C ALA A 76 -6.31 8.54 -5.59
N ASP A 77 -6.11 9.60 -4.84
CA ASP A 77 -5.90 10.95 -5.40
C ASP A 77 -4.48 11.10 -5.95
N SER A 78 -3.52 10.45 -5.30
CA SER A 78 -2.13 10.41 -5.73
C SER A 78 -1.46 9.09 -5.37
N VAL A 79 -0.37 8.78 -6.07
CA VAL A 79 0.46 7.60 -5.81
C VAL A 79 1.89 8.05 -5.61
N SER A 80 2.47 7.71 -4.46
CA SER A 80 3.87 7.94 -4.14
C SER A 80 4.65 6.64 -4.31
N VAL A 81 5.68 6.67 -5.11
CA VAL A 81 6.52 5.50 -5.40
C VAL A 81 7.89 5.68 -4.77
N SER A 82 8.29 4.75 -3.92
CA SER A 82 9.68 4.66 -3.44
C SER A 82 10.45 3.65 -4.28
N ILE A 83 11.72 3.98 -4.57
CA ILE A 83 12.63 3.03 -5.21
C ILE A 83 13.06 2.01 -4.16
N PHE A 84 12.85 0.73 -4.45
CA PHE A 84 13.27 -0.36 -3.55
C PHE A 84 14.71 -0.77 -3.85
N ASP A 85 15.64 0.13 -3.53
CA ASP A 85 17.08 -0.07 -3.63
C ASP A 85 17.67 -0.69 -2.34
N GLU A 86 18.98 -0.87 -2.28
CA GLU A 86 19.66 -1.43 -1.10
C GLU A 86 19.45 -0.57 0.15
N GLU A 87 19.43 0.75 0.04
CA GLU A 87 19.17 1.65 1.16
C GLU A 87 17.76 1.44 1.71
N MET A 88 16.75 1.44 0.84
CA MET A 88 15.36 1.20 1.22
C MET A 88 15.17 -0.21 1.80
N ARG A 89 15.82 -1.21 1.20
CA ARG A 89 15.74 -2.60 1.67
C ARG A 89 16.25 -2.76 3.11
N HIS A 90 17.29 -2.03 3.47
CA HIS A 90 17.90 -2.07 4.82
C HIS A 90 17.29 -1.06 5.80
N MET A 91 16.37 -0.22 5.35
CA MET A 91 15.76 0.80 6.20
C MET A 91 14.95 0.15 7.34
N ARG A 92 15.19 0.61 8.56
CA ARG A 92 14.39 0.19 9.72
C ARG A 92 12.95 0.67 9.58
N GLY A 93 12.00 -0.07 10.16
CA GLY A 93 10.58 0.30 10.10
C GLY A 93 10.27 1.63 10.77
N ASP A 94 10.89 1.92 11.90
CA ASP A 94 10.74 3.19 12.58
C ASP A 94 11.29 4.38 11.77
N ASP A 95 12.41 4.19 11.05
CA ASP A 95 12.94 5.20 10.14
C ASP A 95 12.06 5.38 8.90
N PHE A 96 11.56 4.29 8.33
CA PHE A 96 10.59 4.35 7.24
C PHE A 96 9.33 5.13 7.64
N PHE A 97 8.79 4.86 8.81
CA PHE A 97 7.63 5.59 9.34
C PHE A 97 7.92 7.09 9.47
N LYS A 98 9.04 7.43 10.10
CA LYS A 98 9.44 8.82 10.35
C LYS A 98 9.76 9.57 9.05
N ASP A 99 10.58 9.00 8.19
CA ASP A 99 11.13 9.70 7.03
C ASP A 99 10.18 9.68 5.83
N VAL A 100 9.49 8.56 5.59
CA VAL A 100 8.59 8.41 4.46
C VAL A 100 7.16 8.78 4.82
N ILE A 101 6.58 8.12 5.81
CA ILE A 101 5.15 8.28 6.14
C ILE A 101 4.87 9.65 6.75
N LEU A 102 5.67 10.09 7.70
CA LEU A 102 5.47 11.38 8.37
C LEU A 102 6.09 12.54 7.62
N SER A 103 7.39 12.48 7.34
CA SER A 103 8.13 13.64 6.80
C SER A 103 7.81 13.87 5.32
N ARG A 104 7.95 12.85 4.48
CA ARG A 104 7.73 13.01 3.05
C ARG A 104 6.24 13.07 2.68
N LEU A 105 5.42 12.18 3.21
CA LEU A 105 4.01 12.07 2.84
C LEU A 105 3.06 12.90 3.71
N ASN A 106 3.52 13.34 4.87
CA ASN A 106 2.71 14.12 5.81
C ASN A 106 1.39 13.43 6.19
N ALA A 107 1.46 12.14 6.53
CA ALA A 107 0.31 11.34 6.91
C ALA A 107 -0.37 11.87 8.18
N ARG A 108 -1.69 11.97 8.15
CA ARG A 108 -2.54 12.22 9.31
C ARG A 108 -3.31 10.97 9.73
N HIS A 109 -3.47 10.05 8.80
CA HIS A 109 -4.09 8.76 9.02
C HIS A 109 -3.42 7.73 8.10
N VAL A 110 -3.24 6.52 8.59
CA VAL A 110 -2.63 5.41 7.84
C VAL A 110 -3.65 4.29 7.71
N VAL A 111 -3.72 3.68 6.54
CA VAL A 111 -4.55 2.50 6.25
C VAL A 111 -3.65 1.39 5.75
N CYS A 112 -3.77 0.21 6.32
CA CYS A 112 -3.04 -0.99 5.88
C CYS A 112 -3.87 -2.26 6.10
N GLY A 113 -3.42 -3.37 5.52
CA GLY A 113 -3.98 -4.69 5.80
C GLY A 113 -3.53 -5.25 7.15
N ASP A 114 -4.25 -6.23 7.66
CA ASP A 114 -3.93 -6.88 8.95
C ASP A 114 -2.65 -7.71 8.91
N ASP A 115 -2.18 -8.09 7.73
CA ASP A 115 -0.93 -8.82 7.49
C ASP A 115 0.23 -7.91 7.03
N HIS A 116 0.05 -6.59 7.10
CA HIS A 116 1.06 -5.64 6.63
C HIS A 116 2.38 -5.77 7.40
N ARG A 117 3.47 -5.84 6.63
CA ARG A 117 4.85 -5.88 7.14
C ARG A 117 5.66 -4.80 6.46
N PHE A 118 6.59 -4.21 7.18
CA PHE A 118 7.46 -3.16 6.66
C PHE A 118 8.83 -3.16 7.36
N GLY A 119 9.73 -2.32 6.87
CA GLY A 119 11.09 -2.25 7.38
C GLY A 119 11.94 -3.44 6.94
N TYR A 120 13.21 -3.43 7.34
CA TYR A 120 14.19 -4.44 6.95
C TYR A 120 13.71 -5.85 7.32
N LYS A 121 13.71 -6.75 6.34
CA LYS A 121 13.23 -8.14 6.45
C LYS A 121 11.78 -8.26 6.94
N GLY A 122 10.97 -7.21 6.78
CA GLY A 122 9.59 -7.23 7.25
C GLY A 122 9.45 -7.40 8.76
N ALA A 123 10.42 -6.91 9.54
CA ALA A 123 10.47 -7.13 10.98
C ALA A 123 9.40 -6.34 11.76
N TRP A 124 8.84 -5.28 11.16
CA TRP A 124 7.77 -4.47 11.75
C TRP A 124 6.42 -4.90 11.19
N GLY A 125 5.47 -5.17 12.04
CA GLY A 125 4.09 -5.52 11.69
C GLY A 125 3.09 -4.45 12.13
N VAL A 126 1.80 -4.80 12.10
CA VAL A 126 0.70 -3.91 12.47
C VAL A 126 0.80 -3.43 13.92
N LYS A 127 1.24 -4.29 14.83
CA LYS A 127 1.41 -3.93 16.25
C LYS A 127 2.44 -2.81 16.43
N GLU A 128 3.57 -2.91 15.75
CA GLU A 128 4.63 -1.90 15.78
C GLU A 128 4.17 -0.62 15.08
N LEU A 129 3.43 -0.74 13.98
CA LEU A 129 2.86 0.40 13.28
C LEU A 129 1.85 1.15 14.16
N GLN A 130 1.00 0.43 14.89
CA GLN A 130 0.06 1.05 15.83
C GLN A 130 0.79 1.87 16.91
N ALA A 131 1.85 1.32 17.49
CA ALA A 131 2.65 2.03 18.48
C ALA A 131 3.30 3.31 17.91
N LEU A 132 3.84 3.23 16.69
CA LEU A 132 4.42 4.38 16.00
C LEU A 132 3.36 5.47 15.70
N CYS A 133 2.19 5.04 15.24
CA CYS A 133 1.07 5.95 14.99
C CYS A 133 0.57 6.62 16.26
N ASP A 134 0.41 5.87 17.35
CA ASP A 134 -0.04 6.39 18.63
C ASP A 134 0.94 7.46 19.18
N GLU A 135 2.23 7.18 19.10
CA GLU A 135 3.27 8.12 19.53
C GLU A 135 3.28 9.41 18.69
N ALA A 136 3.03 9.31 17.40
CA ALA A 136 3.01 10.45 16.47
C ALA A 136 1.67 11.20 16.43
N GLY A 137 0.64 10.73 17.10
CA GLY A 137 -0.71 11.29 17.00
C GLY A 137 -1.37 11.08 15.64
N VAL A 138 -1.02 10.01 14.93
CA VAL A 138 -1.56 9.63 13.63
C VAL A 138 -2.56 8.50 13.82
N GLY A 139 -3.71 8.57 13.14
CA GLY A 139 -4.70 7.50 13.17
C GLY A 139 -4.25 6.28 12.36
N LEU A 140 -4.79 5.11 12.71
CA LEU A 140 -4.53 3.87 11.97
C LEU A 140 -5.84 3.10 11.78
N THR A 141 -6.10 2.70 10.54
CA THR A 141 -7.15 1.75 10.19
C THR A 141 -6.51 0.47 9.66
N VAL A 142 -6.83 -0.65 10.28
CA VAL A 142 -6.36 -1.97 9.86
C VAL A 142 -7.53 -2.71 9.22
N VAL A 143 -7.39 -3.05 7.95
CA VAL A 143 -8.43 -3.71 7.17
C VAL A 143 -8.22 -5.21 7.20
N PRO A 144 -9.25 -6.01 7.56
CA PRO A 144 -9.13 -7.45 7.59
C PRO A 144 -8.96 -8.03 6.18
N GLN A 145 -8.45 -9.25 6.13
CA GLN A 145 -8.29 -9.99 4.89
C GLN A 145 -9.63 -10.20 4.19
N VAL A 146 -9.57 -10.21 2.86
CA VAL A 146 -10.75 -10.43 2.00
C VAL A 146 -10.72 -11.84 1.44
N SER A 147 -11.86 -12.50 1.48
CA SER A 147 -12.07 -13.81 0.86
C SER A 147 -13.23 -13.77 -0.13
N LEU A 148 -13.19 -14.66 -1.13
CA LEU A 148 -14.32 -14.90 -2.02
C LEU A 148 -15.47 -15.58 -1.24
N PRO A 149 -16.71 -15.58 -1.77
CA PRO A 149 -17.84 -16.23 -1.08
C PRO A 149 -17.62 -17.71 -0.75
N ASP A 150 -16.78 -18.42 -1.52
CA ASP A 150 -16.40 -19.82 -1.29
C ASP A 150 -15.30 -20.00 -0.21
N GLY A 151 -14.85 -18.91 0.43
CA GLY A 151 -13.84 -18.92 1.48
C GLY A 151 -12.40 -18.80 1.01
N GLN A 152 -12.13 -18.78 -0.30
CA GLN A 152 -10.77 -18.62 -0.79
C GLN A 152 -10.25 -17.20 -0.54
N ARG A 153 -9.09 -17.10 0.12
CA ARG A 153 -8.44 -15.82 0.41
C ARG A 153 -7.97 -15.14 -0.87
N VAL A 154 -8.29 -13.87 -1.01
CA VAL A 154 -7.80 -13.02 -2.11
C VAL A 154 -6.40 -12.51 -1.78
N SER A 155 -5.43 -12.84 -2.63
CA SER A 155 -4.05 -12.36 -2.51
C SER A 155 -3.36 -12.39 -3.87
N SER A 156 -2.30 -11.59 -4.02
CA SER A 156 -1.47 -11.61 -5.24
C SER A 156 -0.86 -12.99 -5.48
N THR A 157 -0.44 -13.69 -4.43
CA THR A 157 0.08 -15.06 -4.52
C THR A 157 -0.96 -16.04 -5.05
N ALA A 158 -2.19 -15.98 -4.54
CA ALA A 158 -3.28 -16.84 -5.01
C ALA A 158 -3.64 -16.57 -6.48
N ILE A 159 -3.62 -15.29 -6.88
CA ILE A 159 -3.87 -14.89 -8.26
C ILE A 159 -2.78 -15.41 -9.20
N ARG A 160 -1.49 -15.26 -8.84
CA ARG A 160 -0.38 -15.82 -9.62
C ARG A 160 -0.52 -17.33 -9.79
N LYS A 161 -0.84 -18.03 -8.72
CA LYS A 161 -1.07 -19.48 -8.75
C LYS A 161 -2.21 -19.84 -9.72
N ALA A 162 -3.34 -19.15 -9.64
CA ALA A 162 -4.47 -19.37 -10.54
C ALA A 162 -4.08 -19.16 -12.00
N ILE A 163 -3.32 -18.12 -12.32
CA ILE A 163 -2.82 -17.84 -13.67
C ILE A 163 -1.90 -18.96 -14.16
N LEU A 164 -0.94 -19.38 -13.34
CA LEU A 164 0.00 -20.46 -13.68
C LEU A 164 -0.71 -21.81 -13.92
N GLU A 165 -1.81 -22.05 -13.22
CA GLU A 165 -2.65 -23.25 -13.39
C GLU A 165 -3.67 -23.14 -14.54
N GLY A 166 -3.70 -22.02 -15.26
CA GLY A 166 -4.64 -21.75 -16.33
C GLY A 166 -6.07 -21.44 -15.87
N ASN A 167 -6.25 -21.19 -14.57
CA ASN A 167 -7.56 -20.86 -13.99
C ASN A 167 -7.81 -19.34 -14.05
N THR A 168 -8.07 -18.86 -15.26
CA THR A 168 -8.30 -17.45 -15.54
C THR A 168 -9.56 -16.93 -14.83
N GLU A 169 -10.62 -17.74 -14.76
CA GLU A 169 -11.86 -17.36 -14.09
C GLU A 169 -11.63 -17.04 -12.60
N LEU A 170 -10.88 -17.87 -11.90
CA LEU A 170 -10.56 -17.63 -10.50
C LEU A 170 -9.70 -16.36 -10.33
N ALA A 171 -8.71 -16.17 -11.21
CA ALA A 171 -7.87 -14.96 -11.18
C ALA A 171 -8.72 -13.70 -11.36
N GLU A 172 -9.62 -13.69 -12.35
CA GLU A 172 -10.52 -12.55 -12.60
C GLU A 172 -11.49 -12.29 -11.45
N ARG A 173 -12.02 -13.34 -10.83
CA ARG A 173 -12.87 -13.20 -9.65
C ARG A 173 -12.13 -12.53 -8.48
N MET A 174 -10.87 -12.89 -8.25
CA MET A 174 -10.02 -12.28 -7.21
C MET A 174 -9.61 -10.86 -7.55
N LEU A 175 -9.39 -10.57 -8.83
CA LEU A 175 -9.07 -9.22 -9.30
C LEU A 175 -10.29 -8.29 -9.29
N GLY A 176 -11.50 -8.83 -9.42
CA GLY A 176 -12.73 -8.03 -9.59
C GLY A 176 -12.82 -7.37 -10.97
N ARG A 177 -12.06 -7.86 -11.95
CA ARG A 177 -12.04 -7.39 -13.34
C ARG A 177 -11.46 -8.46 -14.27
N LYS A 178 -11.60 -8.25 -15.55
CA LYS A 178 -11.00 -9.10 -16.60
C LYS A 178 -9.48 -8.90 -16.66
N LEU A 179 -8.80 -9.98 -17.05
CA LEU A 179 -7.36 -9.95 -17.34
C LEU A 179 -7.06 -9.20 -18.64
#